data_dd334365eafad488c15546b0146fb052
#
_entry.id   dd334365eafad488c15546b0146fb052
#
_cell.length_a   1.000
_cell.length_b   1.000
_cell.length_c   1.000
_cell.angle_alpha   90.00
_cell.angle_beta   90.00
_cell.angle_gamma   90.00
#
_symmetry.space_group_name_H-M   'P 1'
#
loop_
_entity.id
_entity.type
_entity.pdbx_description
1 polymer ?
#
loop_
_entity_poly.entity_id
_entity_poly.type
_entity_poly.pdbx_seq_one_letter_code
_entity_poly.pdbx_strand_id
1 'polypeptide(L)'
;MKTMHIRYAALLLFVLLSASTSSFAQTVLEQKINAISAIKEVRPLETSEFSEKYVTYFTQPLDHRHPEKGSFRQRVIVAHVGFDRPTVIVTEGYGAAYALRSQYREELSKLLNANMIFVEYRYFLESTPEPKDWQYLTAENSADDLHAITTAFKNIYSGKWIATGISKGGQTTLLYRTFYPDDVDISIPYVAPLCYGVEDAVSYTHLRAHETPEHL
;
A
#
# COMPACT_ATOMS: atom_id res chain seq x y z
N MET A 1 -8.69 -64.26 2.48
CA MET A 1 -8.90 -63.00 3.29
C MET A 1 -7.61 -62.22 3.57
N LYS A 2 -6.45 -62.82 3.83
CA LYS A 2 -5.19 -62.09 4.14
C LYS A 2 -4.64 -61.23 3.00
N THR A 3 -4.84 -61.57 1.73
CA THR A 3 -4.30 -60.84 0.56
C THR A 3 -5.07 -59.57 0.21
N MET A 4 -6.32 -59.44 0.67
CA MET A 4 -7.15 -58.26 0.43
C MET A 4 -6.79 -57.10 1.33
N HIS A 5 -6.43 -57.36 2.60
CA HIS A 5 -6.02 -56.32 3.56
C HIS A 5 -4.69 -55.64 3.22
N ILE A 6 -3.75 -56.37 2.55
CA ILE A 6 -2.46 -55.82 2.13
C ILE A 6 -2.65 -54.83 0.97
N ARG A 7 -3.62 -55.08 0.09
CA ARG A 7 -3.91 -54.15 -1.05
C ARG A 7 -4.53 -52.82 -0.57
N TYR A 8 -5.38 -52.85 0.43
CA TYR A 8 -5.97 -51.65 1.00
C TYR A 8 -4.96 -50.83 1.83
N ALA A 9 -4.06 -51.51 2.55
CA ALA A 9 -3.00 -50.83 3.29
C ALA A 9 -2.00 -50.13 2.36
N ALA A 10 -1.65 -50.73 1.22
CA ALA A 10 -0.78 -50.12 0.21
C ALA A 10 -1.47 -48.96 -0.51
N LEU A 11 -2.79 -49.03 -0.76
CA LEU A 11 -3.57 -47.94 -1.36
C LEU A 11 -3.70 -46.73 -0.40
N LEU A 12 -3.92 -46.98 0.91
CA LEU A 12 -3.96 -45.95 1.94
C LEU A 12 -2.60 -45.27 2.13
N LEU A 13 -1.50 -46.03 2.04
CA LEU A 13 -0.15 -45.47 2.12
C LEU A 13 0.18 -44.60 0.90
N PHE A 14 -0.30 -44.94 -0.28
CA PHE A 14 -0.11 -44.18 -1.51
C PHE A 14 -0.94 -42.90 -1.52
N VAL A 15 -2.15 -42.90 -0.96
CA VAL A 15 -3.00 -41.68 -0.80
C VAL A 15 -2.44 -40.75 0.25
N LEU A 16 -1.80 -41.26 1.30
CA LEU A 16 -1.14 -40.41 2.31
C LEU A 16 0.18 -39.78 1.83
N LEU A 17 0.88 -40.40 0.87
CA LEU A 17 2.10 -39.84 0.27
C LEU A 17 1.81 -38.78 -0.81
N SER A 18 0.59 -38.72 -1.37
CA SER A 18 0.23 -37.73 -2.40
C SER A 18 -0.26 -36.41 -1.84
N ALA A 19 -0.39 -36.26 -0.52
CA ALA A 19 -0.60 -34.97 0.14
C ALA A 19 0.74 -34.24 0.36
N SER A 20 1.60 -34.20 -0.67
CA SER A 20 2.73 -33.28 -0.70
C SER A 20 2.14 -31.88 -0.85
N THR A 21 1.87 -31.22 0.24
CA THR A 21 1.71 -29.76 0.24
C THR A 21 3.00 -29.20 -0.33
N SER A 22 2.93 -28.71 -1.57
CA SER A 22 4.01 -27.92 -2.15
C SER A 22 4.17 -26.67 -1.28
N SER A 23 4.97 -26.77 -0.24
CA SER A 23 5.45 -25.63 0.49
C SER A 23 6.37 -24.89 -0.47
N PHE A 24 5.83 -23.93 -1.23
CA PHE A 24 6.67 -23.00 -1.97
C PHE A 24 7.55 -22.29 -0.94
N ALA A 25 8.87 -22.46 -1.11
CA ALA A 25 9.81 -21.73 -0.26
C ALA A 25 9.53 -20.22 -0.41
N GLN A 26 9.39 -19.52 0.72
CA GLN A 26 9.23 -18.07 0.71
C GLN A 26 10.39 -17.41 -0.03
N THR A 27 10.09 -16.40 -0.86
CA THR A 27 11.12 -15.62 -1.53
C THR A 27 11.91 -14.78 -0.53
N VAL A 28 13.08 -14.29 -0.94
CA VAL A 28 13.89 -13.41 -0.10
C VAL A 28 13.13 -12.13 0.24
N LEU A 29 12.36 -11.60 -0.71
CA LEU A 29 11.54 -10.42 -0.47
C LEU A 29 10.43 -10.71 0.55
N GLU A 30 9.70 -11.81 0.39
CA GLU A 30 8.64 -12.20 1.31
C GLU A 30 9.18 -12.37 2.74
N GLN A 31 10.35 -12.99 2.90
CA GLN A 31 11.01 -13.12 4.20
C GLN A 31 11.34 -11.76 4.82
N LYS A 32 11.88 -10.83 4.02
CA LYS A 32 12.20 -9.47 4.49
C LYS A 32 10.94 -8.68 4.87
N ILE A 33 9.85 -8.80 4.11
CA ILE A 33 8.58 -8.15 4.43
C ILE A 33 8.00 -8.73 5.73
N ASN A 34 8.00 -10.06 5.89
CA ASN A 34 7.52 -10.73 7.11
C ASN A 34 8.36 -10.38 8.35
N ALA A 35 9.62 -9.96 8.18
CA ALA A 35 10.47 -9.50 9.28
C ALA A 35 10.10 -8.09 9.80
N ILE A 36 9.28 -7.33 9.07
CA ILE A 36 8.77 -6.03 9.54
C ILE A 36 7.70 -6.28 10.60
N SER A 37 7.96 -5.94 11.84
CA SER A 37 7.09 -6.24 12.99
C SER A 37 5.68 -5.64 12.88
N ALA A 38 5.54 -4.50 12.19
CA ALA A 38 4.27 -3.83 11.96
C ALA A 38 3.40 -4.54 10.89
N ILE A 39 3.96 -5.40 10.05
CA ILE A 39 3.22 -6.16 9.04
C ILE A 39 2.70 -7.46 9.68
N LYS A 40 1.39 -7.70 9.57
CA LYS A 40 0.74 -8.89 10.14
C LYS A 40 0.29 -9.90 9.09
N GLU A 41 0.20 -9.47 7.84
CA GLU A 41 -0.27 -10.32 6.76
C GLU A 41 0.45 -9.96 5.47
N VAL A 42 0.96 -10.99 4.75
CA VAL A 42 1.61 -10.86 3.45
C VAL A 42 0.97 -11.88 2.52
N ARG A 43 0.40 -11.43 1.41
CA ARG A 43 -0.19 -12.31 0.39
C ARG A 43 0.41 -12.00 -0.97
N PRO A 44 0.87 -13.01 -1.72
CA PRO A 44 1.36 -12.82 -3.09
C PRO A 44 0.20 -12.38 -4.01
N LEU A 45 0.54 -11.55 -4.98
CA LEU A 45 -0.36 -11.11 -6.06
C LEU A 45 0.25 -11.52 -7.41
N GLU A 46 -0.60 -11.90 -8.35
CA GLU A 46 -0.18 -12.05 -9.73
C GLU A 46 0.30 -10.72 -10.29
N THR A 47 1.35 -10.75 -11.10
CA THR A 47 1.88 -9.58 -11.77
C THR A 47 2.50 -9.93 -13.11
N SER A 48 2.25 -9.09 -14.12
CA SER A 48 2.93 -9.11 -15.43
C SER A 48 4.00 -8.01 -15.56
N GLU A 49 4.07 -7.09 -14.58
CA GLU A 49 4.88 -5.86 -14.64
C GLU A 49 6.09 -5.88 -13.71
N PHE A 50 6.12 -6.79 -12.73
CA PHE A 50 7.16 -6.86 -11.70
C PHE A 50 7.67 -8.29 -11.54
N SER A 51 8.82 -8.48 -10.94
CA SER A 51 9.33 -9.82 -10.60
C SER A 51 8.48 -10.48 -9.50
N GLU A 52 8.05 -9.68 -8.52
CA GLU A 52 7.21 -10.10 -7.41
C GLU A 52 6.26 -8.96 -7.01
N LYS A 53 5.07 -9.32 -6.53
CA LYS A 53 4.09 -8.37 -6.02
C LYS A 53 3.34 -8.97 -4.83
N TYR A 54 3.13 -8.14 -3.80
CA TYR A 54 2.45 -8.56 -2.58
C TYR A 54 1.44 -7.51 -2.14
N VAL A 55 0.33 -7.94 -1.56
CA VAL A 55 -0.48 -7.10 -0.68
C VAL A 55 -0.12 -7.41 0.76
N THR A 56 0.10 -6.35 1.54
CA THR A 56 0.46 -6.42 2.95
C THR A 56 -0.47 -5.55 3.77
N TYR A 57 -0.59 -5.84 5.06
CA TYR A 57 -1.34 -5.01 5.99
C TYR A 57 -0.44 -4.55 7.12
N PHE A 58 -0.21 -3.26 7.11
CA PHE A 58 0.62 -2.57 8.10
C PHE A 58 -0.24 -2.16 9.30
N THR A 59 0.21 -2.45 10.51
CA THR A 59 -0.47 -1.99 11.73
C THR A 59 -0.06 -0.56 12.01
N GLN A 60 -1.03 0.36 11.95
CA GLN A 60 -0.85 1.79 12.21
C GLN A 60 -1.59 2.22 13.46
N PRO A 61 -1.06 3.13 14.28
CA PRO A 61 -1.82 3.78 15.34
C PRO A 61 -2.99 4.61 14.77
N LEU A 62 -4.09 4.67 15.48
CA LEU A 62 -5.16 5.64 15.18
C LEU A 62 -4.63 7.07 15.29
N ASP A 63 -3.88 7.32 16.37
CA ASP A 63 -3.21 8.57 16.67
C ASP A 63 -1.72 8.27 16.93
N HIS A 64 -0.84 8.74 16.06
CA HIS A 64 0.60 8.48 16.19
C HIS A 64 1.22 9.17 17.40
N ARG A 65 0.61 10.26 17.89
CA ARG A 65 1.04 10.93 19.15
C ARG A 65 0.56 10.17 20.38
N HIS A 66 -0.50 9.39 20.25
CA HIS A 66 -1.15 8.64 21.33
C HIS A 66 -1.45 7.20 20.90
N PRO A 67 -0.40 6.34 20.70
CA PRO A 67 -0.57 4.97 20.19
C PRO A 67 -1.47 4.09 21.05
N GLU A 68 -1.60 4.42 22.34
CA GLU A 68 -2.47 3.71 23.29
C GLU A 68 -3.97 3.85 22.95
N LYS A 69 -4.35 4.78 22.08
CA LYS A 69 -5.74 4.99 21.64
C LYS A 69 -6.25 3.89 20.71
N GLY A 70 -5.38 3.01 20.25
CA GLY A 70 -5.71 1.89 19.40
C GLY A 70 -4.98 1.93 18.06
N SER A 71 -5.25 0.92 17.24
CA SER A 71 -4.61 0.75 15.95
C SER A 71 -5.60 0.25 14.91
N PHE A 72 -5.23 0.41 13.65
CA PHE A 72 -5.95 -0.17 12.51
C PHE A 72 -4.96 -0.85 11.56
N ARG A 73 -5.48 -1.60 10.60
CA ARG A 73 -4.67 -2.20 9.54
C ARG A 73 -4.73 -1.33 8.30
N GLN A 74 -3.60 -1.00 7.74
CA GLN A 74 -3.49 -0.23 6.51
C GLN A 74 -2.97 -1.11 5.37
N ARG A 75 -3.68 -1.12 4.25
CA ARG A 75 -3.27 -1.88 3.06
C ARG A 75 -2.12 -1.19 2.35
N VAL A 76 -1.06 -1.97 2.11
CA VAL A 76 0.13 -1.55 1.36
C VAL A 76 0.43 -2.59 0.30
N ILE A 77 0.57 -2.15 -0.96
CA ILE A 77 0.95 -3.03 -2.06
C ILE A 77 2.42 -2.81 -2.33
N VAL A 78 3.19 -3.89 -2.30
CA VAL A 78 4.64 -3.91 -2.54
C VAL A 78 4.89 -4.63 -3.85
N ALA A 79 5.55 -3.95 -4.80
CA ALA A 79 5.92 -4.53 -6.09
C ALA A 79 7.42 -4.33 -6.32
N HIS A 80 8.10 -5.43 -6.66
CA HIS A 80 9.55 -5.55 -6.62
C HIS A 80 10.17 -5.64 -8.02
N VAL A 81 11.26 -4.89 -8.17
CA VAL A 81 12.17 -4.98 -9.32
C VAL A 81 13.58 -5.39 -8.88
N GLY A 82 14.05 -4.86 -7.75
CA GLY A 82 15.38 -5.16 -7.20
C GLY A 82 15.67 -4.35 -5.94
N PHE A 83 16.49 -4.90 -5.04
CA PHE A 83 16.75 -4.29 -3.72
C PHE A 83 17.54 -2.97 -3.80
N ASP A 84 18.37 -2.79 -4.82
CA ASP A 84 19.20 -1.61 -5.11
C ASP A 84 18.55 -0.63 -6.08
N ARG A 85 17.37 -0.98 -6.63
CA ARG A 85 16.61 -0.14 -7.57
C ARG A 85 15.93 1.01 -6.83
N PRO A 86 15.67 2.14 -7.53
CA PRO A 86 14.84 3.19 -6.95
C PRO A 86 13.49 2.64 -6.48
N THR A 87 12.88 3.32 -5.51
CA THR A 87 11.57 2.97 -4.98
C THR A 87 10.64 4.16 -5.11
N VAL A 88 9.50 3.94 -5.76
CA VAL A 88 8.42 4.92 -5.85
C VAL A 88 7.39 4.58 -4.77
N ILE A 89 7.23 5.47 -3.78
CA ILE A 89 6.09 5.42 -2.86
C ILE A 89 4.95 6.22 -3.46
N VAL A 90 3.84 5.54 -3.72
CA VAL A 90 2.62 6.15 -4.24
C VAL A 90 1.72 6.50 -3.07
N THR A 91 1.58 7.80 -2.84
CA THR A 91 0.73 8.35 -1.79
C THR A 91 -0.67 8.53 -2.36
N GLU A 92 -1.58 7.66 -1.94
CA GLU A 92 -2.97 7.73 -2.39
C GLU A 92 -3.75 8.77 -1.58
N GLY A 93 -4.85 9.24 -2.13
CA GLY A 93 -5.81 10.08 -1.40
C GLY A 93 -7.08 9.32 -1.00
N TYR A 94 -7.22 8.10 -1.52
CA TYR A 94 -8.44 7.28 -1.44
C TYR A 94 -8.09 5.80 -1.33
N GLY A 95 -8.94 4.94 -1.90
CA GLY A 95 -8.73 3.49 -1.90
C GLY A 95 -7.77 3.01 -2.99
N ALA A 96 -6.97 1.99 -2.69
CA ALA A 96 -5.92 1.44 -3.54
C ALA A 96 -6.31 0.12 -4.26
N ALA A 97 -7.59 -0.23 -4.33
CA ALA A 97 -8.01 -1.52 -4.88
C ALA A 97 -7.57 -1.74 -6.34
N TYR A 98 -7.49 -0.68 -7.15
CA TYR A 98 -7.06 -0.79 -8.55
C TYR A 98 -5.58 -1.18 -8.69
N ALA A 99 -4.75 -0.88 -7.70
CA ALA A 99 -3.35 -1.25 -7.70
C ALA A 99 -3.12 -2.76 -7.45
N LEU A 100 -4.15 -3.51 -7.04
CA LEU A 100 -4.08 -4.98 -6.89
C LEU A 100 -4.01 -5.71 -8.24
N ARG A 101 -4.47 -5.07 -9.34
CA ARG A 101 -4.51 -5.69 -10.67
C ARG A 101 -3.11 -6.10 -11.14
N SER A 102 -3.00 -7.24 -11.81
CA SER A 102 -1.73 -7.83 -12.25
C SER A 102 -0.91 -6.93 -13.17
N GLN A 103 -1.58 -6.19 -14.05
CA GLN A 103 -0.97 -5.28 -15.03
C GLN A 103 -0.80 -3.83 -14.51
N TYR A 104 -1.19 -3.56 -13.26
CA TYR A 104 -1.02 -2.19 -12.74
C TYR A 104 0.44 -1.92 -12.37
N ARG A 105 0.97 -0.86 -12.97
CA ARG A 105 2.26 -0.26 -12.63
C ARG A 105 2.12 1.26 -12.73
N GLU A 106 2.55 1.97 -11.70
CA GLU A 106 2.55 3.44 -11.68
C GLU A 106 3.59 3.97 -12.69
N GLU A 107 3.31 5.14 -13.29
CA GLU A 107 4.08 5.70 -14.42
C GLU A 107 5.55 5.90 -14.09
N LEU A 108 5.89 6.56 -12.98
CA LEU A 108 7.28 6.78 -12.57
C LEU A 108 8.01 5.48 -12.25
N SER A 109 7.31 4.52 -11.63
CA SER A 109 7.84 3.17 -11.40
C SER A 109 8.21 2.49 -12.73
N LYS A 110 7.39 2.68 -13.77
CA LYS A 110 7.66 2.15 -15.10
C LYS A 110 8.83 2.86 -15.77
N LEU A 111 8.83 4.20 -15.81
CA LEU A 111 9.86 5.02 -16.43
C LEU A 111 11.24 4.80 -15.80
N LEU A 112 11.31 4.67 -14.49
CA LEU A 112 12.58 4.53 -13.75
C LEU A 112 12.99 3.08 -13.54
N ASN A 113 12.19 2.12 -13.99
CA ASN A 113 12.32 0.71 -13.66
C ASN A 113 12.54 0.52 -12.15
N ALA A 114 11.62 1.08 -11.36
CA ALA A 114 11.68 1.19 -9.91
C ALA A 114 10.73 0.20 -9.22
N ASN A 115 11.05 -0.13 -7.96
CA ASN A 115 10.09 -0.76 -7.06
C ASN A 115 8.90 0.17 -6.85
N MET A 116 7.76 -0.37 -6.43
CA MET A 116 6.58 0.41 -6.11
C MET A 116 6.05 0.00 -4.73
N ILE A 117 5.84 0.99 -3.86
CA ILE A 117 5.10 0.83 -2.60
C ILE A 117 3.86 1.71 -2.72
N PHE A 118 2.70 1.10 -2.82
CA PHE A 118 1.43 1.79 -3.00
C PHE A 118 0.64 1.74 -1.70
N VAL A 119 0.35 2.91 -1.12
CA VAL A 119 -0.25 3.02 0.21
C VAL A 119 -1.70 3.47 0.09
N GLU A 120 -2.64 2.63 0.53
CA GLU A 120 -4.04 3.02 0.66
C GLU A 120 -4.19 4.08 1.77
N TYR A 121 -4.95 5.13 1.48
CA TYR A 121 -5.15 6.18 2.45
C TYR A 121 -5.98 5.70 3.64
N ARG A 122 -5.65 6.16 4.86
CA ARG A 122 -6.44 5.82 6.05
C ARG A 122 -7.92 6.18 5.88
N TYR A 123 -8.82 5.40 6.46
CA TYR A 123 -10.28 5.49 6.36
C TYR A 123 -10.88 5.12 4.99
N PHE A 124 -10.11 4.52 4.09
CA PHE A 124 -10.61 4.00 2.82
C PHE A 124 -10.50 2.48 2.75
N LEU A 125 -11.55 1.86 2.22
CA LEU A 125 -11.67 0.42 1.96
C LEU A 125 -11.12 -0.44 3.11
N GLU A 126 -10.06 -1.23 2.84
CA GLU A 126 -9.43 -2.13 3.81
C GLU A 126 -8.62 -1.39 4.90
N SER A 127 -8.36 -0.09 4.69
CA SER A 127 -7.63 0.78 5.63
C SER A 127 -8.57 1.61 6.50
N THR A 128 -9.81 1.16 6.66
CA THR A 128 -10.80 1.81 7.53
C THR A 128 -10.72 1.23 8.94
N PRO A 129 -10.45 2.05 9.98
CA PRO A 129 -10.51 1.59 11.37
C PRO A 129 -11.95 1.27 11.81
N GLU A 130 -12.08 0.34 12.73
CA GLU A 130 -13.35 0.03 13.38
C GLU A 130 -13.17 0.07 14.92
N PRO A 131 -13.97 0.88 15.63
CA PRO A 131 -15.02 1.79 15.13
C PRO A 131 -14.42 2.99 14.38
N LYS A 132 -15.20 3.58 13.46
CA LYS A 132 -14.80 4.78 12.71
C LYS A 132 -14.86 6.01 13.62
N ASP A 133 -13.71 6.52 14.00
CA ASP A 133 -13.60 7.79 14.71
C ASP A 133 -12.86 8.81 13.82
N TRP A 134 -13.62 9.69 13.21
CA TRP A 134 -13.13 10.65 12.21
C TRP A 134 -12.13 11.69 12.76
N GLN A 135 -12.05 11.86 14.09
CA GLN A 135 -11.08 12.79 14.70
C GLN A 135 -9.62 12.46 14.34
N TYR A 136 -9.33 11.18 14.02
CA TYR A 136 -7.98 10.73 13.66
C TYR A 136 -7.70 10.80 12.16
N LEU A 137 -8.68 11.19 11.33
CA LEU A 137 -8.45 11.46 9.91
C LEU A 137 -7.84 12.84 9.73
N THR A 138 -6.58 12.99 10.08
CA THR A 138 -5.83 14.24 9.97
C THR A 138 -4.71 14.13 8.94
N ALA A 139 -4.29 15.27 8.39
CA ALA A 139 -3.15 15.34 7.48
C ALA A 139 -1.86 14.83 8.15
N GLU A 140 -1.66 15.17 9.44
CA GLU A 140 -0.51 14.77 10.23
C GLU A 140 -0.47 13.24 10.39
N ASN A 141 -1.54 12.62 10.92
CA ASN A 141 -1.60 11.16 11.07
C ASN A 141 -1.42 10.42 9.72
N SER A 142 -1.88 11.02 8.62
CA SER A 142 -1.70 10.44 7.28
C SER A 142 -0.24 10.53 6.82
N ALA A 143 0.47 11.59 7.17
CA ALA A 143 1.90 11.73 6.91
C ALA A 143 2.73 10.78 7.80
N ASP A 144 2.33 10.62 9.06
CA ASP A 144 2.95 9.69 10.02
C ASP A 144 2.82 8.23 9.54
N ASP A 145 1.68 7.85 8.96
CA ASP A 145 1.52 6.52 8.32
C ASP A 145 2.55 6.28 7.23
N LEU A 146 2.74 7.26 6.33
CA LEU A 146 3.70 7.17 5.24
C LEU A 146 5.14 7.12 5.76
N HIS A 147 5.46 7.91 6.79
CA HIS A 147 6.75 7.90 7.48
C HIS A 147 7.07 6.52 8.06
N ALA A 148 6.13 5.93 8.79
CA ALA A 148 6.31 4.60 9.38
C ALA A 148 6.57 3.52 8.31
N ILE A 149 5.80 3.55 7.20
CA ILE A 149 5.98 2.64 6.07
C ILE A 149 7.33 2.86 5.39
N THR A 150 7.67 4.10 5.05
CA THR A 150 8.94 4.44 4.40
C THR A 150 10.13 4.00 5.23
N THR A 151 10.12 4.30 6.52
CA THR A 151 11.18 3.92 7.47
C THR A 151 11.36 2.39 7.51
N ALA A 152 10.26 1.64 7.56
CA ALA A 152 10.33 0.18 7.58
C ALA A 152 10.91 -0.39 6.28
N PHE A 153 10.45 0.10 5.14
CA PHE A 153 10.86 -0.42 3.82
C PHE A 153 12.24 0.08 3.36
N LYS A 154 12.78 1.16 3.92
CA LYS A 154 14.18 1.58 3.70
C LYS A 154 15.19 0.54 4.20
N ASN A 155 14.82 -0.33 5.13
CA ASN A 155 15.63 -1.48 5.54
C ASN A 155 15.66 -2.62 4.48
N ILE A 156 14.77 -2.56 3.48
CA ILE A 156 14.69 -3.53 2.38
C ILE A 156 15.28 -2.94 1.10
N TYR A 157 14.97 -1.68 0.80
CA TYR A 157 15.32 -1.00 -0.45
C TYR A 157 16.32 0.12 -0.22
N SER A 158 17.52 -0.05 -0.74
CA SER A 158 18.66 0.89 -0.54
C SER A 158 18.76 1.99 -1.62
N GLY A 159 17.98 1.89 -2.70
CA GLY A 159 18.00 2.87 -3.80
C GLY A 159 17.37 4.21 -3.43
N LYS A 160 17.31 5.13 -4.38
CA LYS A 160 16.65 6.43 -4.24
C LYS A 160 15.15 6.29 -4.04
N TRP A 161 14.57 7.16 -3.21
CA TRP A 161 13.14 7.18 -2.90
C TRP A 161 12.44 8.37 -3.54
N ILE A 162 11.34 8.10 -4.22
CA ILE A 162 10.50 9.08 -4.89
C ILE A 162 9.08 8.97 -4.35
N ALA A 163 8.51 10.06 -3.86
CA ALA A 163 7.09 10.12 -3.51
C ALA A 163 6.29 10.72 -4.66
N THR A 164 5.15 10.12 -4.98
CA THR A 164 4.24 10.61 -6.02
C THR A 164 2.78 10.31 -5.68
N GLY A 165 1.88 11.10 -6.26
CA GLY A 165 0.44 10.90 -6.16
C GLY A 165 -0.31 11.87 -7.06
N ILE A 166 -1.56 11.57 -7.37
CA ILE A 166 -2.39 12.34 -8.30
C ILE A 166 -3.56 12.97 -7.53
N SER A 167 -3.89 14.23 -7.83
CA SER A 167 -5.02 14.96 -7.22
C SER A 167 -4.89 14.98 -5.69
N LYS A 168 -5.86 14.45 -4.94
CA LYS A 168 -5.75 14.31 -3.48
C LYS A 168 -4.50 13.50 -3.07
N GLY A 169 -4.09 12.49 -3.84
CA GLY A 169 -2.82 11.78 -3.64
C GLY A 169 -1.62 12.70 -3.82
N GLY A 170 -1.65 13.61 -4.79
CA GLY A 170 -0.65 14.66 -4.96
C GLY A 170 -0.61 15.63 -3.77
N GLN A 171 -1.77 16.02 -3.24
CA GLN A 171 -1.84 16.79 -1.99
C GLN A 171 -1.22 16.02 -0.83
N THR A 172 -1.50 14.72 -0.72
CA THR A 172 -0.87 13.84 0.29
C THR A 172 0.65 13.82 0.13
N THR A 173 1.18 13.78 -1.11
CA THR A 173 2.63 13.89 -1.38
C THR A 173 3.22 15.20 -0.84
N LEU A 174 2.54 16.33 -1.06
CA LEU A 174 2.99 17.65 -0.55
C LEU A 174 2.99 17.68 0.98
N LEU A 175 1.92 17.23 1.61
CA LEU A 175 1.80 17.17 3.07
C LEU A 175 2.88 16.24 3.65
N TYR A 176 3.05 15.06 3.08
CA TYR A 176 4.10 14.12 3.49
C TYR A 176 5.48 14.77 3.43
N ARG A 177 5.82 15.45 2.33
CA ARG A 177 7.10 16.17 2.19
C ARG A 177 7.26 17.30 3.22
N THR A 178 6.16 17.96 3.59
CA THR A 178 6.17 19.05 4.58
C THR A 178 6.47 18.54 5.99
N PHE A 179 5.83 17.43 6.39
CA PHE A 179 6.04 16.84 7.72
C PHE A 179 7.37 16.08 7.81
N TYR A 180 7.77 15.39 6.73
CA TYR A 180 8.94 14.51 6.68
C TYR A 180 9.83 14.83 5.47
N PRO A 181 10.58 15.95 5.52
CA PRO A 181 11.36 16.45 4.38
C PRO A 181 12.49 15.52 3.92
N ASP A 182 12.99 14.66 4.82
CA ASP A 182 14.15 13.78 4.57
C ASP A 182 13.76 12.33 4.25
N ASP A 183 12.47 12.01 4.25
CA ASP A 183 12.02 10.63 4.02
C ASP A 183 12.21 10.17 2.59
N VAL A 184 12.11 11.07 1.64
CA VAL A 184 12.30 10.77 0.23
C VAL A 184 13.24 11.77 -0.43
N ASP A 185 13.99 11.32 -1.44
CA ASP A 185 14.92 12.20 -2.18
C ASP A 185 14.15 13.20 -3.06
N ILE A 186 13.06 12.75 -3.69
CA ILE A 186 12.28 13.52 -4.67
C ILE A 186 10.79 13.38 -4.37
N SER A 187 10.04 14.49 -4.53
CA SER A 187 8.58 14.49 -4.50
C SER A 187 8.02 15.02 -5.81
N ILE A 188 7.13 14.25 -6.44
CA ILE A 188 6.52 14.59 -7.74
C ILE A 188 4.98 14.51 -7.58
N PRO A 189 4.36 15.58 -7.06
CA PRO A 189 2.90 15.64 -6.93
C PRO A 189 2.26 16.02 -8.27
N TYR A 190 1.34 15.19 -8.76
CA TYR A 190 0.57 15.50 -9.97
C TYR A 190 -0.74 16.19 -9.62
N VAL A 191 -1.00 17.34 -10.26
CA VAL A 191 -2.25 18.11 -10.14
C VAL A 191 -2.77 18.21 -8.70
N ALA A 192 -1.85 18.45 -7.77
CA ALA A 192 -2.13 18.51 -6.35
C ALA A 192 -2.92 19.79 -6.01
N PRO A 193 -4.16 19.69 -5.48
CA PRO A 193 -4.92 20.86 -5.08
C PRO A 193 -4.33 21.46 -3.79
N LEU A 194 -4.22 22.80 -3.74
CA LEU A 194 -3.92 23.54 -2.53
C LEU A 194 -5.25 24.08 -1.97
N CYS A 195 -5.80 23.38 -0.98
CA CYS A 195 -7.05 23.79 -0.34
C CYS A 195 -6.75 24.63 0.90
N TYR A 196 -7.25 25.86 0.92
CA TYR A 196 -7.06 26.83 2.03
C TYR A 196 -8.24 26.87 3.01
N GLY A 197 -9.28 26.07 2.78
CA GLY A 197 -10.47 26.01 3.60
C GLY A 197 -11.34 24.80 3.28
N VAL A 198 -12.52 24.74 3.88
CA VAL A 198 -13.50 23.67 3.67
C VAL A 198 -14.06 23.71 2.23
N GLU A 199 -14.15 24.91 1.64
CA GLU A 199 -14.53 25.11 0.25
C GLU A 199 -13.28 25.38 -0.59
N ASP A 200 -13.10 24.56 -1.64
CA ASP A 200 -12.04 24.77 -2.62
C ASP A 200 -12.46 25.90 -3.58
N ALA A 201 -11.66 26.95 -3.63
CA ALA A 201 -11.91 28.10 -4.51
C ALA A 201 -12.02 27.71 -6.00
N VAL A 202 -11.34 26.65 -6.43
CA VAL A 202 -11.41 26.15 -7.81
C VAL A 202 -12.76 25.47 -8.07
N SER A 203 -13.25 24.64 -7.14
CA SER A 203 -14.57 24.02 -7.24
C SER A 203 -15.68 25.05 -7.26
N TYR A 204 -15.53 26.12 -6.47
CA TYR A 204 -16.52 27.20 -6.40
C TYR A 204 -16.59 28.02 -7.71
N THR A 205 -15.44 28.37 -8.29
CA THR A 205 -15.39 29.07 -9.57
C THR A 205 -15.87 28.21 -10.73
N HIS A 206 -15.64 26.90 -10.69
CA HIS A 206 -16.08 25.99 -11.73
C HIS A 206 -17.61 25.75 -11.67
N LEU A 207 -18.19 25.63 -10.49
CA LEU A 207 -19.63 25.53 -10.34
C LEU A 207 -20.34 26.82 -10.84
N ARG A 208 -19.83 28.01 -10.50
CA ARG A 208 -20.37 29.28 -10.98
C ARG A 208 -20.24 29.47 -12.48
N ALA A 209 -19.20 28.94 -13.11
CA ALA A 209 -19.02 29.03 -14.55
C ALA A 209 -20.06 28.25 -15.37
N HIS A 210 -20.76 27.31 -14.72
CA HIS A 210 -21.84 26.50 -15.30
C HIS A 210 -23.25 26.98 -14.90
N GLU A 211 -23.37 27.96 -14.00
CA GLU A 211 -24.64 28.60 -13.70
C GLU A 211 -25.03 29.55 -14.85
N THR A 212 -26.07 29.22 -15.56
CA THR A 212 -26.66 30.12 -16.56
C THR A 212 -27.43 31.25 -15.86
N PRO A 213 -27.51 32.49 -16.45
CA PRO A 213 -28.20 33.63 -15.85
C PRO A 213 -29.69 33.38 -15.49
N GLU A 214 -30.26 32.27 -15.93
CA GLU A 214 -31.66 31.90 -15.69
C GLU A 214 -31.89 31.27 -14.31
N HIS A 215 -30.85 31.06 -13.52
CA HIS A 215 -30.92 30.45 -12.19
C HIS A 215 -30.48 31.41 -11.05
N LEU A 216 -30.35 32.71 -11.34
CA LEU A 216 -30.06 33.77 -10.35
C LEU A 216 -31.34 34.51 -9.98
#